data_9e9e7db6defa0434d3d46a066b3eaa88
#
_entry.id   9e9e7db6defa0434d3d46a066b3eaa88
#
_cell.length_a   1.000
_cell.length_b   1.000
_cell.length_c   1.000
_cell.angle_alpha   90.00
_cell.angle_beta   90.00
_cell.angle_gamma   90.00
#
_symmetry.space_group_name_H-M   'P 1'
#
loop_
_entity.id
_entity.type
_entity.pdbx_description
1 polymer ?
#
loop_
_entity_poly.entity_id
_entity_poly.type
_entity_poly.pdbx_seq_one_letter_code
_entity_poly.pdbx_strand_id
1 'polypeptide(L)'
;MLFRSGLAHEIGRRFEPDELLPEAAQGALALQVRAGEEYLAAAADDGETRERVEAERTVVAAVGGGCLAPVAAHHDGSTLVGLVAAEDGSWLERRSGDDPEALGRELAEVAAAHAE
;
A
#
# COMPACT_ATOMS: atom_id res chain seq x y z
N MET A 1 14.46 -0.93 5.49
CA MET A 1 15.87 -0.94 5.00
C MET A 1 16.92 -1.37 6.03
N LEU A 2 16.56 -1.54 7.30
CA LEU A 2 17.49 -1.89 8.38
C LEU A 2 18.30 -3.18 8.12
N PHE A 3 17.70 -4.16 7.45
CA PHE A 3 18.40 -5.41 7.11
C PHE A 3 19.58 -5.23 6.16
N ARG A 4 19.49 -4.34 5.15
CA ARG A 4 20.58 -4.07 4.20
C ARG A 4 21.69 -3.23 4.80
N SER A 5 21.37 -2.40 5.78
CA SER A 5 22.36 -1.54 6.47
C SER A 5 23.12 -2.25 7.58
N GLY A 6 22.83 -3.52 7.87
CA GLY A 6 23.41 -4.27 8.98
C GLY A 6 22.84 -3.90 10.36
N LEU A 7 21.76 -3.09 10.40
CA LEU A 7 21.14 -2.60 11.64
C LEU A 7 19.98 -3.48 12.13
N ALA A 8 19.92 -4.73 11.71
CA ALA A 8 18.85 -5.65 12.13
C ALA A 8 18.77 -5.83 13.66
N HIS A 9 19.88 -5.69 14.36
CA HIS A 9 19.96 -5.78 15.82
C HIS A 9 19.34 -4.60 16.56
N GLU A 10 19.11 -3.47 15.88
CA GLU A 10 18.42 -2.29 16.42
C GLU A 10 16.89 -2.42 16.38
N ILE A 11 16.36 -3.47 15.71
CA ILE A 11 14.92 -3.69 15.61
C ILE A 11 14.40 -4.22 16.93
N GLY A 12 13.61 -3.41 17.66
CA GLY A 12 12.98 -3.82 18.90
C GLY A 12 11.81 -4.77 18.68
N ARG A 13 10.98 -4.53 17.64
CA ARG A 13 9.82 -5.37 17.27
C ARG A 13 9.52 -5.26 15.78
N ARG A 14 9.06 -6.35 15.20
CA ARG A 14 8.41 -6.36 13.88
C ARG A 14 6.92 -6.48 14.08
N PHE A 15 6.17 -5.73 13.27
CA PHE A 15 4.72 -5.80 13.23
C PHE A 15 4.30 -6.65 12.03
N GLU A 16 3.28 -7.46 12.24
CA GLU A 16 2.60 -8.13 11.13
C GLU A 16 1.63 -7.15 10.44
N PRO A 17 1.27 -7.37 9.15
CA PRO A 17 0.38 -6.47 8.42
C PRO A 17 -1.02 -6.30 9.02
N ASP A 18 -1.48 -7.25 9.82
CA ASP A 18 -2.74 -7.14 10.57
C ASP A 18 -2.64 -6.26 11.82
N GLU A 19 -1.44 -6.11 12.38
CA GLU A 19 -1.18 -5.18 13.48
C GLU A 19 -0.93 -3.75 12.96
N LEU A 20 -0.11 -3.61 11.92
CA LEU A 20 0.24 -2.33 11.30
C LEU A 20 0.24 -2.48 9.78
N LEU A 21 -0.84 -2.04 9.14
CA LEU A 21 -0.98 -2.15 7.70
C LEU A 21 0.08 -1.30 6.98
N PRO A 22 0.88 -1.89 6.07
CA PRO A 22 1.87 -1.14 5.30
C PRO A 22 1.23 -0.11 4.37
N GLU A 23 1.97 0.94 4.06
CA GLU A 23 1.65 1.83 2.95
C GLU A 23 1.71 1.08 1.61
N ALA A 24 0.91 1.50 0.63
CA ALA A 24 0.88 0.90 -0.70
C ALA A 24 2.28 0.86 -1.34
N ALA A 25 2.63 -0.29 -1.89
CA ALA A 25 3.94 -0.58 -2.47
C ALA A 25 5.13 -0.54 -1.49
N GLN A 26 4.89 -0.53 -0.19
CA GLN A 26 5.96 -0.56 0.80
C GLN A 26 6.79 -1.84 0.67
N GLY A 27 8.10 -1.68 0.52
CA GLY A 27 9.04 -2.79 0.33
C GLY A 27 9.26 -3.18 -1.13
N ALA A 28 8.43 -2.78 -2.06
CA ALA A 28 8.67 -2.95 -3.48
C ALA A 28 9.81 -2.03 -3.97
N LEU A 29 10.67 -2.55 -4.82
CA LEU A 29 11.73 -1.78 -5.45
C LEU A 29 11.27 -1.34 -6.84
N ALA A 30 11.36 -0.05 -7.13
CA ALA A 30 11.08 0.49 -8.45
C ALA A 30 12.38 0.66 -9.25
N LEU A 31 12.36 0.23 -10.50
CA LEU A 31 13.41 0.51 -11.47
C LEU A 31 12.88 1.51 -12.49
N GLN A 32 13.62 2.59 -12.67
CA GLN A 32 13.30 3.62 -13.65
C GLN A 32 14.30 3.56 -14.80
N VAL A 33 13.78 3.50 -16.02
CA VAL A 33 14.54 3.56 -17.27
C VAL A 33 13.98 4.64 -18.17
N ARG A 34 14.69 5.03 -19.22
CA ARG A 34 14.16 5.93 -20.24
C ARG A 34 13.08 5.25 -21.05
N ALA A 35 12.15 6.02 -21.58
CA ALA A 35 11.15 5.52 -22.51
C ALA A 35 11.82 4.87 -23.73
N GLY A 36 11.41 3.64 -24.06
CA GLY A 36 12.00 2.81 -25.10
C GLY A 36 13.19 1.93 -24.65
N GLU A 37 13.60 2.02 -23.39
CA GLU A 37 14.68 1.21 -22.80
C GLU A 37 14.16 0.22 -21.73
N GLU A 38 12.87 -0.08 -21.73
CA GLU A 38 12.20 -0.96 -20.75
C GLU A 38 12.82 -2.36 -20.70
N TYR A 39 13.42 -2.81 -21.81
CA TYR A 39 14.12 -4.08 -21.91
C TYR A 39 15.31 -4.20 -20.93
N LEU A 40 15.89 -3.07 -20.50
CA LEU A 40 17.01 -3.07 -19.54
C LEU A 40 16.55 -3.49 -18.14
N ALA A 41 15.29 -3.21 -17.79
CA ALA A 41 14.73 -3.55 -16.49
C ALA A 41 13.97 -4.89 -16.51
N ALA A 42 13.68 -5.44 -17.69
CA ALA A 42 12.80 -6.60 -17.86
C ALA A 42 13.24 -7.84 -17.07
N ALA A 43 14.57 -8.05 -16.92
CA ALA A 43 15.08 -9.20 -16.18
C ALA A 43 14.88 -9.10 -14.66
N ALA A 44 14.60 -7.91 -14.15
CA ALA A 44 14.33 -7.66 -12.72
C ALA A 44 12.84 -7.44 -12.44
N ASP A 45 12.01 -7.51 -13.47
CA ASP A 45 10.58 -7.36 -13.33
C ASP A 45 9.95 -8.63 -12.74
N ASP A 46 9.15 -8.45 -11.69
CA ASP A 46 8.41 -9.50 -11.03
C ASP A 46 6.91 -9.23 -11.17
N GLY A 47 6.24 -10.05 -11.99
CA GLY A 47 4.84 -9.86 -12.36
C GLY A 47 3.90 -9.94 -11.14
N GLU A 48 4.16 -10.85 -10.21
CA GLU A 48 3.35 -11.01 -9.01
C GLU A 48 3.45 -9.79 -8.09
N THR A 49 4.66 -9.29 -7.88
CA THR A 49 4.89 -8.04 -7.12
C THR A 49 4.22 -6.86 -7.81
N ARG A 50 4.28 -6.77 -9.14
CA ARG A 50 3.63 -5.70 -9.90
C ARG A 50 2.12 -5.71 -9.71
N GLU A 51 1.47 -6.85 -9.88
CA GLU A 51 0.02 -6.99 -9.71
C GLU A 51 -0.42 -6.55 -8.30
N ARG A 52 0.30 -6.97 -7.27
CA ARG A 52 0.03 -6.57 -5.89
C ARG A 52 0.16 -5.05 -5.70
N VAL A 53 1.25 -4.48 -6.17
CA VAL A 53 1.52 -3.04 -6.07
C VAL A 53 0.48 -2.21 -6.84
N GLU A 54 0.06 -2.66 -8.02
CA GLU A 54 -0.97 -2.00 -8.80
C GLU A 54 -2.33 -2.04 -8.07
N ALA A 55 -2.69 -3.17 -7.48
CA ALA A 55 -3.91 -3.30 -6.69
C ALA A 55 -3.90 -2.35 -5.47
N GLU A 56 -2.82 -2.34 -4.70
CA GLU A 56 -2.65 -1.46 -3.54
C GLU A 56 -2.74 0.03 -3.93
N ARG A 57 -2.06 0.42 -5.01
CA ARG A 57 -2.09 1.80 -5.52
C ARG A 57 -3.46 2.21 -6.05
N THR A 58 -4.21 1.28 -6.64
CA THR A 58 -5.57 1.53 -7.11
C THR A 58 -6.48 1.90 -5.93
N VAL A 59 -6.39 1.17 -4.81
CA VAL A 59 -7.14 1.49 -3.59
C VAL A 59 -6.82 2.90 -3.09
N VAL A 60 -5.54 3.22 -2.94
CA VAL A 60 -5.09 4.53 -2.43
C VAL A 60 -5.50 5.67 -3.37
N ALA A 61 -5.40 5.47 -4.69
CA ALA A 61 -5.82 6.47 -5.68
C ALA A 61 -7.32 6.74 -5.63
N ALA A 62 -8.14 5.73 -5.41
CA ALA A 62 -9.59 5.88 -5.33
C ALA A 62 -10.04 6.65 -4.08
N VAL A 63 -9.34 6.48 -2.97
CA VAL A 63 -9.59 7.26 -1.74
C VAL A 63 -9.23 8.75 -1.93
N GLY A 64 -8.27 9.05 -2.80
CA GLY A 64 -7.92 10.43 -3.13
C GLY A 64 -7.08 11.09 -2.03
N GLY A 65 -5.96 10.52 -1.69
CA GLY A 65 -5.01 11.11 -0.74
C GLY A 65 -3.62 11.24 -1.32
N GLY A 66 -2.89 12.25 -0.90
CA GLY A 66 -1.44 12.34 -1.12
C GLY A 66 -0.67 11.54 -0.06
N CYS A 67 0.66 11.59 -0.11
CA CYS A 67 1.54 10.87 0.84
C CYS A 67 1.32 11.18 2.33
N LEU A 68 0.55 12.22 2.65
CA LEU A 68 0.21 12.60 4.03
C LEU A 68 -1.21 12.18 4.44
N ALA A 69 -2.02 11.66 3.51
CA ALA A 69 -3.34 11.16 3.86
C ALA A 69 -3.22 9.85 4.66
N PRO A 70 -4.03 9.67 5.72
CA PRO A 70 -4.00 8.46 6.53
C PRO A 70 -4.72 7.30 5.82
N VAL A 71 -4.16 6.84 4.72
CA VAL A 71 -4.62 5.73 3.89
C VAL A 71 -3.50 4.73 3.68
N ALA A 72 -3.84 3.45 3.79
CA ALA A 72 -2.92 2.36 3.51
C ALA A 72 -3.62 1.25 2.73
N ALA A 73 -2.86 0.46 1.99
CA ALA A 73 -3.36 -0.74 1.34
C ALA A 73 -2.25 -1.79 1.24
N HIS A 74 -2.60 -3.04 1.46
CA HIS A 74 -1.68 -4.16 1.40
C HIS A 74 -2.34 -5.39 0.78
N HIS A 75 -1.62 -6.04 -0.14
CA HIS A 75 -2.02 -7.28 -0.77
C HIS A 75 -1.01 -8.38 -0.41
N ASP A 76 -1.43 -9.37 0.37
CA ASP A 76 -0.57 -10.46 0.83
C ASP A 76 -0.37 -11.59 -0.20
N GLY A 77 -1.01 -11.49 -1.36
CA GLY A 77 -1.05 -12.48 -2.43
C GLY A 77 -2.38 -13.23 -2.52
N SER A 78 -3.24 -13.14 -1.51
CA SER A 78 -4.57 -13.75 -1.50
C SER A 78 -5.68 -12.74 -1.20
N THR A 79 -5.41 -11.77 -0.35
CA THR A 79 -6.39 -10.81 0.13
C THR A 79 -5.83 -9.39 0.04
N LEU A 80 -6.63 -8.48 -0.48
CA LEU A 80 -6.35 -7.05 -0.48
C LEU A 80 -7.06 -6.39 0.71
N VAL A 81 -6.30 -5.71 1.54
CA VAL A 81 -6.80 -4.97 2.71
C VAL A 81 -6.51 -3.49 2.51
N GLY A 82 -7.51 -2.66 2.74
CA GLY A 82 -7.37 -1.21 2.75
C GLY A 82 -7.74 -0.62 4.11
N LEU A 83 -7.21 0.55 4.41
CA LEU A 83 -7.43 1.27 5.65
C LEU A 83 -7.53 2.76 5.36
N VAL A 84 -8.46 3.42 6.03
CA VAL A 84 -8.55 4.89 6.13
C VAL A 84 -8.71 5.27 7.59
N ALA A 85 -8.18 6.44 7.96
CA ALA A 85 -8.25 6.94 9.32
C ALA A 85 -8.35 8.46 9.37
N ALA A 86 -8.68 9.01 10.53
CA ALA A 86 -8.51 10.43 10.78
C ALA A 86 -7.04 10.78 11.00
N GLU A 87 -6.62 12.00 10.62
CA GLU A 87 -5.26 12.50 10.87
C GLU A 87 -4.93 12.58 12.37
N ASP A 88 -5.92 12.87 13.19
CA ASP A 88 -5.79 12.93 14.65
C ASP A 88 -5.95 11.57 15.36
N GLY A 89 -6.21 10.51 14.60
CA GLY A 89 -6.42 9.16 15.12
C GLY A 89 -7.77 8.94 15.81
N SER A 90 -8.73 9.85 15.67
CA SER A 90 -10.04 9.77 16.34
C SER A 90 -10.89 8.61 15.82
N TRP A 91 -10.66 8.16 14.60
CA TRP A 91 -11.29 6.98 14.00
C TRP A 91 -10.34 6.28 13.01
N LEU A 92 -10.57 5.00 12.82
CA LEU A 92 -9.85 4.15 11.85
C LEU A 92 -10.82 3.09 11.34
N GLU A 93 -10.88 2.93 10.03
CA GLU A 93 -11.69 1.93 9.36
C GLU A 93 -10.83 1.06 8.44
N ARG A 94 -11.03 -0.25 8.54
CA ARG A 94 -10.35 -1.27 7.73
C ARG A 94 -11.38 -2.08 6.96
N ARG A 95 -11.11 -2.35 5.70
CA ARG A 95 -11.92 -3.19 4.81
C ARG A 95 -11.04 -4.14 4.03
N SER A 96 -11.62 -5.23 3.54
CA SER A 96 -10.96 -6.18 2.65
C SER A 96 -11.85 -6.54 1.48
N GLY A 97 -11.25 -6.85 0.35
CA GLY A 97 -11.96 -7.25 -0.86
C GLY A 97 -10.99 -7.73 -1.93
N ASP A 98 -11.54 -8.31 -2.99
CA ASP A 98 -10.75 -8.84 -4.11
C ASP A 98 -10.68 -7.85 -5.29
N ASP A 99 -11.57 -6.87 -5.35
CA ASP A 99 -11.62 -5.83 -6.37
C ASP A 99 -11.05 -4.52 -5.82
N PRO A 100 -9.86 -4.08 -6.30
CA PRO A 100 -9.20 -2.88 -5.81
C PRO A 100 -10.00 -1.59 -6.01
N GLU A 101 -10.74 -1.49 -7.14
CA GLU A 101 -11.55 -0.31 -7.43
C GLU A 101 -12.78 -0.23 -6.52
N ALA A 102 -13.45 -1.36 -6.30
CA ALA A 102 -14.60 -1.44 -5.41
C ALA A 102 -14.20 -1.15 -3.97
N LEU A 103 -13.12 -1.76 -3.50
CA LEU A 103 -12.58 -1.52 -2.15
C LEU A 103 -12.17 -0.06 -1.95
N GLY A 104 -11.51 0.54 -2.94
CA GLY A 104 -11.11 1.94 -2.89
C GLY A 104 -12.30 2.91 -2.84
N ARG A 105 -13.37 2.65 -3.60
CA ARG A 105 -14.61 3.44 -3.53
C ARG A 105 -15.29 3.31 -2.17
N GLU A 106 -15.40 2.10 -1.63
CA GLU A 106 -15.97 1.88 -0.30
C GLU A 106 -15.22 2.66 0.79
N LEU A 107 -13.90 2.62 0.77
CA LEU A 107 -13.07 3.37 1.71
C LEU A 107 -13.18 4.89 1.52
N ALA A 108 -13.33 5.37 0.29
CA ALA A 108 -13.57 6.78 0.01
C ALA A 108 -14.93 7.24 0.57
N GLU A 109 -15.98 6.43 0.44
CA GLU A 109 -17.30 6.71 1.02
C GLU A 109 -17.24 6.76 2.56
N VAL A 110 -16.50 5.83 3.17
CA VAL A 110 -16.26 5.84 4.63
C VAL A 110 -15.55 7.11 5.06
N ALA A 111 -14.48 7.50 4.39
CA ALA A 111 -13.74 8.71 4.69
C ALA A 111 -14.62 9.98 4.55
N ALA A 112 -15.43 10.04 3.49
CA ALA A 112 -16.36 11.15 3.27
C ALA A 112 -17.44 11.25 4.36
N ALA A 113 -17.98 10.11 4.82
CA ALA A 113 -18.98 10.07 5.88
C ALA A 113 -18.45 10.57 7.24
N HIS A 114 -17.16 10.44 7.49
CA HIS A 114 -16.51 10.97 8.70
C HIS A 114 -16.07 12.44 8.58
N ALA A 115 -16.08 13.00 7.36
CA ALA A 115 -15.74 14.41 7.12
C ALA A 115 -16.91 15.39 7.31
N GLU A 116 -18.15 14.88 7.47
CA GLU A 116 -19.36 15.67 7.76
C GLU A 116 -19.55 15.86 9.28
#